data_380225b0fc252a0635a524c07e2c6f84
#
_entry.id   380225b0fc252a0635a524c07e2c6f84
#
_cell.length_a   1.000
_cell.length_b   1.000
_cell.length_c   1.000
_cell.angle_alpha   90.00
_cell.angle_beta   90.00
_cell.angle_gamma   90.00
#
_symmetry.space_group_name_H-M   'P 1'
#
loop_
_entity.id
_entity.type
_entity.pdbx_description
1 polymer ?
#
loop_
_entity_poly.entity_id
_entity_poly.type
_entity_poly.pdbx_seq_one_letter_code
_entity_poly.pdbx_strand_id
1 'polypeptide(L)'
;MAFLDQIYAVCKEHDAFLIVDDAHGIGVLGKTGRGIIEDYGLLDKVDMITGTFSKAFGCVGGYAIARKEIITLLRYYSRQNIFSAAATPQTAASAIKAIQLIDQEPQWRNTLAENIEYFKTGLETLGLDYGNTESAIFPVMVRNEHNVKEAARILFEQGIYVNPISYPAVPEKLSRLRFSLTAMHTKEELDKTFSILENIRKKYKLAQI
;
A
#
# COMPACT_ATOMS: atom_id res chain seq x y z
N MET A 1 -2.83 -1.91 -9.75
CA MET A 1 -3.84 -1.03 -9.07
C MET A 1 -5.24 -1.32 -9.59
N ALA A 2 -6.31 -0.79 -8.97
CA ALA A 2 -7.67 -0.90 -9.50
C ALA A 2 -7.84 0.06 -10.70
N PHE A 3 -8.60 -0.35 -11.70
CA PHE A 3 -8.98 0.51 -12.85
C PHE A 3 -10.12 1.45 -12.41
N LEU A 4 -9.76 2.49 -11.66
CA LEU A 4 -10.72 3.32 -10.94
C LEU A 4 -11.64 4.13 -11.88
N ASP A 5 -11.14 4.53 -13.04
CA ASP A 5 -11.91 5.17 -14.09
C ASP A 5 -13.06 4.30 -14.62
N GLN A 6 -12.77 3.01 -14.87
CA GLN A 6 -13.78 2.05 -15.33
C GLN A 6 -14.80 1.75 -14.23
N ILE A 7 -14.33 1.55 -12.99
CA ILE A 7 -15.23 1.36 -11.84
C ILE A 7 -16.15 2.59 -11.66
N TYR A 8 -15.57 3.79 -11.74
CA TYR A 8 -16.35 5.02 -11.65
C TYR A 8 -17.41 5.12 -12.76
N ALA A 9 -17.05 4.78 -14.01
CA ALA A 9 -17.99 4.80 -15.12
C ALA A 9 -19.20 3.86 -14.88
N VAL A 10 -18.93 2.62 -14.44
CA VAL A 10 -19.98 1.65 -14.09
C VAL A 10 -20.84 2.14 -12.92
N CYS A 11 -20.23 2.70 -11.87
CA CYS A 11 -20.99 3.27 -10.75
C CYS A 11 -21.92 4.39 -11.21
N LYS A 12 -21.49 5.26 -12.13
CA LYS A 12 -22.32 6.33 -12.68
C LYS A 12 -23.46 5.80 -13.55
N GLU A 13 -23.21 4.79 -14.37
CA GLU A 13 -24.24 4.16 -15.22
C GLU A 13 -25.38 3.55 -14.39
N HIS A 14 -25.02 2.98 -13.22
CA HIS A 14 -25.97 2.26 -12.36
C HIS A 14 -26.42 3.04 -11.12
N ASP A 15 -26.14 4.33 -11.05
CA ASP A 15 -26.42 5.20 -9.88
C ASP A 15 -25.93 4.56 -8.56
N ALA A 16 -24.76 3.93 -8.61
CA ALA A 16 -24.15 3.24 -7.48
C ALA A 16 -23.21 4.16 -6.71
N PHE A 17 -23.23 4.02 -5.39
CA PHE A 17 -22.37 4.77 -4.47
C PHE A 17 -20.94 4.21 -4.51
N LEU A 18 -19.96 5.05 -4.84
CA LEU A 18 -18.55 4.65 -4.93
C LEU A 18 -17.79 5.01 -3.66
N ILE A 19 -17.34 3.98 -2.96
CA ILE A 19 -16.39 4.11 -1.82
C ILE A 19 -15.02 3.63 -2.28
N VAL A 20 -13.99 4.44 -2.06
CA VAL A 20 -12.60 4.08 -2.36
C VAL A 20 -11.81 4.01 -1.05
N ASP A 21 -11.30 2.83 -0.69
CA ASP A 21 -10.30 2.69 0.35
C ASP A 21 -8.92 2.93 -0.24
N ASP A 22 -8.34 4.08 0.08
CA ASP A 22 -7.02 4.49 -0.41
C ASP A 22 -5.96 4.47 0.70
N ALA A 23 -6.10 3.53 1.63
CA ALA A 23 -5.20 3.39 2.78
C ALA A 23 -3.73 3.15 2.41
N HIS A 24 -3.43 2.70 1.18
CA HIS A 24 -2.08 2.51 0.66
C HIS A 24 -1.63 3.58 -0.33
N GLY A 25 -2.55 4.35 -0.90
CA GLY A 25 -2.23 5.35 -1.91
C GLY A 25 -1.92 6.72 -1.33
N ILE A 26 -2.66 7.13 -0.29
CA ILE A 26 -2.44 8.44 0.33
C ILE A 26 -1.00 8.60 0.84
N GLY A 27 -0.37 9.73 0.53
CA GLY A 27 1.04 10.00 0.82
C GLY A 27 2.04 9.30 -0.11
N VAL A 28 1.58 8.39 -0.99
CA VAL A 28 2.42 7.57 -1.89
C VAL A 28 2.12 7.87 -3.35
N LEU A 29 0.86 7.79 -3.75
CA LEU A 29 0.39 7.98 -5.10
C LEU A 29 -0.17 9.40 -5.31
N GLY A 30 -0.28 9.79 -6.57
CA GLY A 30 -0.73 11.12 -6.95
C GLY A 30 0.38 12.17 -6.95
N LYS A 31 0.24 13.14 -7.84
CA LYS A 31 1.23 14.23 -8.00
C LYS A 31 1.49 14.98 -6.68
N THR A 32 0.46 15.17 -5.87
CA THR A 32 0.54 15.86 -4.58
C THR A 32 0.42 14.92 -3.39
N GLY A 33 0.36 13.59 -3.62
CA GLY A 33 0.24 12.58 -2.57
C GLY A 33 -1.18 12.36 -2.07
N ARG A 34 -2.20 12.71 -2.88
CA ARG A 34 -3.61 12.51 -2.55
C ARG A 34 -4.16 11.16 -3.00
N GLY A 35 -3.26 10.23 -3.31
CA GLY A 35 -3.59 8.84 -3.57
C GLY A 35 -4.06 8.55 -5.00
N ILE A 36 -4.54 7.32 -5.20
CA ILE A 36 -5.00 6.82 -6.51
C ILE A 36 -6.11 7.69 -7.11
N ILE A 37 -6.95 8.29 -6.30
CA ILE A 37 -8.06 9.12 -6.74
C ILE A 37 -7.55 10.37 -7.45
N GLU A 38 -6.42 10.93 -7.00
CA GLU A 38 -5.76 12.04 -7.68
C GLU A 38 -5.22 11.63 -9.06
N ASP A 39 -4.56 10.47 -9.15
CA ASP A 39 -3.99 9.96 -10.40
C ASP A 39 -5.06 9.79 -11.49
N TYR A 40 -6.27 9.40 -11.10
CA TYR A 40 -7.40 9.26 -12.02
C TYR A 40 -8.23 10.54 -12.19
N GLY A 41 -7.86 11.65 -11.54
CA GLY A 41 -8.62 12.92 -11.62
C GLY A 41 -10.05 12.82 -11.07
N LEU A 42 -10.25 12.04 -10.01
CA LEU A 42 -11.56 11.71 -9.43
C LEU A 42 -11.75 12.28 -8.01
N LEU A 43 -10.91 13.21 -7.56
CA LEU A 43 -10.92 13.75 -6.18
C LEU A 43 -12.32 14.27 -5.74
N ASP A 44 -13.03 14.95 -6.64
CA ASP A 44 -14.36 15.51 -6.35
C ASP A 44 -15.51 14.65 -6.91
N LYS A 45 -15.23 13.44 -7.38
CA LYS A 45 -16.20 12.62 -8.10
C LYS A 45 -16.61 11.35 -7.37
N VAL A 46 -15.78 10.85 -6.46
CA VAL A 46 -16.12 9.70 -5.61
C VAL A 46 -16.99 10.12 -4.45
N ASP A 47 -17.88 9.25 -4.01
CA ASP A 47 -18.84 9.60 -2.96
C ASP A 47 -18.21 9.55 -1.57
N MET A 48 -17.28 8.63 -1.34
CA MET A 48 -16.55 8.53 -0.08
C MET A 48 -15.14 7.97 -0.29
N ILE A 49 -14.18 8.54 0.42
CA ILE A 49 -12.80 8.04 0.52
C ILE A 49 -12.59 7.59 1.96
N THR A 50 -12.02 6.40 2.12
CA THR A 50 -11.56 5.91 3.42
C THR A 50 -10.05 5.69 3.40
N GLY A 51 -9.44 5.79 4.57
CA GLY A 51 -8.02 5.53 4.72
C GLY A 51 -7.62 5.31 6.17
N THR A 52 -6.34 5.06 6.37
CA THR A 52 -5.77 4.80 7.69
C THR A 52 -4.66 5.79 8.02
N PHE A 53 -4.54 6.11 9.30
CA PHE A 53 -3.39 6.85 9.82
C PHE A 53 -2.19 5.95 10.18
N SER A 54 -2.32 4.64 10.09
CA SER A 54 -1.29 3.68 10.51
C SER A 54 -0.20 3.37 9.46
N LYS A 55 -0.22 4.04 8.31
CA LYS A 55 0.76 3.88 7.23
C LYS A 55 1.51 5.21 6.98
N ALA A 56 1.22 5.91 5.90
CA ALA A 56 1.93 7.16 5.56
C ALA A 56 1.88 8.24 6.64
N PHE A 57 0.85 8.27 7.46
CA PHE A 57 0.71 9.23 8.57
C PHE A 57 1.46 8.81 9.85
N GLY A 58 1.89 7.55 9.99
CA GLY A 58 2.69 7.07 11.11
C GLY A 58 2.00 7.11 12.48
N CYS A 59 0.65 7.14 12.54
CA CYS A 59 -0.09 7.17 13.80
C CYS A 59 -1.31 6.22 13.77
N VAL A 60 -2.04 6.12 14.88
CA VAL A 60 -3.16 5.18 15.01
C VAL A 60 -4.48 5.81 14.56
N GLY A 61 -5.34 5.02 13.90
CA GLY A 61 -6.69 5.44 13.55
C GLY A 61 -6.96 5.38 12.06
N GLY A 62 -8.09 5.96 11.66
CA GLY A 62 -8.51 6.03 10.28
C GLY A 62 -9.42 7.24 10.06
N TYR A 63 -9.79 7.47 8.82
CA TYR A 63 -10.64 8.59 8.43
C TYR A 63 -11.59 8.20 7.31
N ALA A 64 -12.67 8.96 7.21
CA ALA A 64 -13.56 8.96 6.07
C ALA A 64 -13.75 10.41 5.60
N ILE A 65 -13.67 10.61 4.30
CA ILE A 65 -13.90 11.89 3.61
C ILE A 65 -15.11 11.70 2.71
N ALA A 66 -16.15 12.50 2.90
CA ALA A 66 -17.35 12.48 2.07
C ALA A 66 -18.08 13.81 2.22
N ARG A 67 -19.19 13.97 1.48
CA ARG A 67 -20.09 15.12 1.67
C ARG A 67 -20.62 15.17 3.10
N LYS A 68 -20.95 16.39 3.57
CA LYS A 68 -21.37 16.67 4.95
C LYS A 68 -22.52 15.76 5.40
N GLU A 69 -23.48 15.51 4.53
CA GLU A 69 -24.67 14.70 4.81
C GLU A 69 -24.28 13.25 5.15
N ILE A 70 -23.34 12.69 4.39
CA ILE A 70 -22.81 11.33 4.61
C ILE A 70 -22.03 11.27 5.92
N ILE A 71 -21.15 12.24 6.17
CA ILE A 71 -20.39 12.31 7.44
C ILE A 71 -21.33 12.46 8.63
N THR A 72 -22.39 13.25 8.50
CA THR A 72 -23.41 13.38 9.55
C THR A 72 -24.13 12.06 9.80
N LEU A 73 -24.53 11.35 8.73
CA LEU A 73 -25.12 10.02 8.84
C LEU A 73 -24.18 9.04 9.57
N LEU A 74 -22.91 8.99 9.17
CA LEU A 74 -21.93 8.12 9.81
C LEU A 74 -21.74 8.43 11.31
N ARG A 75 -21.74 9.69 11.69
CA ARG A 75 -21.62 10.09 13.10
C ARG A 75 -22.76 9.58 13.97
N TYR A 76 -23.98 9.57 13.44
CA TYR A 76 -25.16 9.19 14.21
C TYR A 76 -25.57 7.73 14.09
N TYR A 77 -25.15 7.03 13.01
CA TYR A 77 -25.61 5.68 12.73
C TYR A 77 -24.48 4.63 12.62
N SER A 78 -23.22 5.03 12.49
CA SER A 78 -22.12 4.08 12.47
C SER A 78 -21.84 3.54 13.87
N ARG A 79 -22.13 2.25 14.09
CA ARG A 79 -21.85 1.58 15.36
C ARG A 79 -20.38 1.66 15.75
N GLN A 80 -19.48 1.54 14.76
CA GLN A 80 -18.05 1.64 14.98
C GLN A 80 -17.64 3.01 15.51
N ASN A 81 -18.30 4.08 15.06
CA ASN A 81 -18.04 5.43 15.56
C ASN A 81 -18.65 5.67 16.95
N ILE A 82 -19.88 5.16 17.18
CA ILE A 82 -20.63 5.41 18.43
C ILE A 82 -20.01 4.62 19.60
N PHE A 83 -19.62 3.37 19.37
CA PHE A 83 -19.14 2.45 20.42
C PHE A 83 -17.61 2.34 20.49
N SER A 84 -16.88 3.26 19.85
CA SER A 84 -15.42 3.35 19.94
C SER A 84 -14.99 4.62 20.68
N ALA A 85 -13.87 4.54 21.37
CA ALA A 85 -13.25 5.74 21.96
C ALA A 85 -12.79 6.70 20.86
N ALA A 86 -12.93 7.99 21.10
CA ALA A 86 -12.46 9.02 20.21
C ALA A 86 -10.92 8.96 20.03
N ALA A 87 -10.43 9.36 18.86
CA ALA A 87 -9.01 9.55 18.65
C ALA A 87 -8.44 10.56 19.67
N THR A 88 -7.22 10.31 20.14
CA THR A 88 -6.58 11.21 21.09
C THR A 88 -6.13 12.52 20.44
N PRO A 89 -6.00 13.64 21.18
CA PRO A 89 -5.45 14.88 20.64
C PRO A 89 -4.06 14.70 20.01
N GLN A 90 -3.23 13.81 20.55
CA GLN A 90 -1.90 13.49 20.01
C GLN A 90 -2.00 12.86 18.62
N THR A 91 -2.92 11.91 18.43
CA THR A 91 -3.20 11.33 17.12
C THR A 91 -3.64 12.39 16.10
N ALA A 92 -4.54 13.27 16.49
CA ALA A 92 -5.00 14.35 15.62
C ALA A 92 -3.86 15.31 15.24
N ALA A 93 -3.04 15.71 16.22
CA ALA A 93 -1.87 16.57 15.98
C ALA A 93 -0.85 15.90 15.05
N SER A 94 -0.57 14.60 15.26
CA SER A 94 0.34 13.83 14.40
C SER A 94 -0.19 13.73 12.96
N ALA A 95 -1.48 13.46 12.79
CA ALA A 95 -2.10 13.39 11.47
C ALA A 95 -2.04 14.75 10.73
N ILE A 96 -2.33 15.86 11.43
CA ILE A 96 -2.21 17.22 10.87
C ILE A 96 -0.78 17.48 10.42
N LYS A 97 0.21 17.15 11.26
CA LYS A 97 1.62 17.35 10.91
C LYS A 97 2.04 16.49 9.72
N ALA A 98 1.58 15.24 9.65
CA ALA A 98 1.86 14.35 8.51
C ALA A 98 1.27 14.90 7.20
N ILE A 99 0.05 15.43 7.23
CA ILE A 99 -0.56 16.11 6.06
C ILE A 99 0.31 17.29 5.60
N GLN A 100 0.76 18.13 6.55
CA GLN A 100 1.64 19.25 6.24
C GLN A 100 2.96 18.80 5.61
N LEU A 101 3.57 17.73 6.11
CA LEU A 101 4.80 17.17 5.55
C LEU A 101 4.59 16.60 4.15
N ILE A 102 3.49 15.90 3.90
CA ILE A 102 3.12 15.40 2.57
C ILE A 102 3.02 16.54 1.56
N ASP A 103 2.43 17.68 1.96
CA ASP A 103 2.27 18.85 1.09
C ASP A 103 3.57 19.65 0.92
N GLN A 104 4.34 19.85 1.99
CA GLN A 104 5.48 20.75 2.03
C GLN A 104 6.82 20.10 1.66
N GLU A 105 6.92 18.77 1.79
CA GLU A 105 8.14 18.00 1.61
C GLU A 105 8.02 16.93 0.51
N PRO A 106 7.80 17.31 -0.77
CA PRO A 106 7.59 16.36 -1.87
C PRO A 106 8.81 15.47 -2.14
N GLN A 107 10.00 15.84 -1.65
CA GLN A 107 11.23 15.05 -1.81
C GLN A 107 11.08 13.61 -1.29
N TRP A 108 10.31 13.39 -0.23
CA TRP A 108 10.07 12.04 0.30
C TRP A 108 9.30 11.14 -0.68
N ARG A 109 8.28 11.71 -1.35
CA ARG A 109 7.57 10.96 -2.41
C ARG A 109 8.45 10.71 -3.62
N ASN A 110 9.27 11.69 -4.01
CA ASN A 110 10.20 11.54 -5.13
C ASN A 110 11.21 10.43 -4.85
N THR A 111 11.84 10.44 -3.66
CA THR A 111 12.77 9.37 -3.25
C THR A 111 12.07 8.00 -3.19
N LEU A 112 10.83 7.95 -2.69
CA LEU A 112 10.05 6.71 -2.71
C LEU A 112 9.78 6.22 -4.14
N ALA A 113 9.42 7.13 -5.05
CA ALA A 113 9.20 6.78 -6.47
C ALA A 113 10.48 6.25 -7.13
N GLU A 114 11.63 6.85 -6.84
CA GLU A 114 12.94 6.35 -7.30
C GLU A 114 13.25 4.96 -6.75
N ASN A 115 12.97 4.72 -5.47
CA ASN A 115 13.16 3.40 -4.85
C ASN A 115 12.20 2.34 -5.44
N ILE A 116 10.96 2.72 -5.75
CA ILE A 116 9.98 1.84 -6.41
C ILE A 116 10.52 1.40 -7.78
N GLU A 117 10.96 2.33 -8.61
CA GLU A 117 11.46 2.02 -9.96
C GLU A 117 12.77 1.22 -9.89
N TYR A 118 13.66 1.55 -8.96
CA TYR A 118 14.88 0.80 -8.74
C TYR A 118 14.61 -0.64 -8.31
N PHE A 119 13.69 -0.85 -7.37
CA PHE A 119 13.32 -2.18 -6.90
C PHE A 119 12.63 -3.00 -7.98
N LYS A 120 11.76 -2.38 -8.75
CA LYS A 120 11.08 -2.98 -9.90
C LYS A 120 12.11 -3.51 -10.91
N THR A 121 13.05 -2.65 -11.35
CA THR A 121 14.13 -3.01 -12.28
C THR A 121 14.98 -4.17 -11.76
N GLY A 122 15.29 -4.18 -10.46
CA GLY A 122 16.02 -5.27 -9.81
C GLY A 122 15.26 -6.59 -9.85
N LEU A 123 13.94 -6.59 -9.58
CA LEU A 123 13.10 -7.80 -9.69
C LEU A 123 12.99 -8.30 -11.14
N GLU A 124 12.85 -7.40 -12.10
CA GLU A 124 12.84 -7.73 -13.54
C GLU A 124 14.16 -8.36 -13.99
N THR A 125 15.30 -7.82 -13.56
CA THR A 125 16.63 -8.37 -13.81
C THR A 125 16.77 -9.77 -13.24
N LEU A 126 16.17 -10.04 -12.09
CA LEU A 126 16.11 -11.37 -11.49
C LEU A 126 15.06 -12.28 -12.15
N GLY A 127 14.20 -11.77 -13.02
CA GLY A 127 13.10 -12.50 -13.63
C GLY A 127 12.04 -12.97 -12.62
N LEU A 128 11.81 -12.22 -11.54
CA LEU A 128 10.89 -12.57 -10.48
C LEU A 128 9.49 -12.02 -10.77
N ASP A 129 8.47 -12.86 -10.66
CA ASP A 129 7.07 -12.48 -10.78
C ASP A 129 6.63 -11.67 -9.56
N TYR A 130 6.32 -10.40 -9.78
CA TYR A 130 5.78 -9.46 -8.78
C TYR A 130 4.40 -8.91 -9.17
N GLY A 131 3.74 -9.54 -10.16
CA GLY A 131 2.45 -9.10 -10.69
C GLY A 131 2.52 -7.74 -11.39
N ASN A 132 1.39 -7.03 -11.39
CA ASN A 132 1.26 -5.71 -12.02
C ASN A 132 1.23 -4.60 -10.97
N THR A 133 2.24 -4.54 -10.09
CA THR A 133 2.27 -3.48 -9.09
C THR A 133 2.83 -2.18 -9.66
N GLU A 134 2.23 -1.08 -9.22
CA GLU A 134 2.61 0.31 -9.55
C GLU A 134 2.70 1.15 -8.27
N SER A 135 2.82 0.49 -7.12
CA SER A 135 2.88 1.14 -5.80
C SER A 135 4.13 0.70 -5.04
N ALA A 136 4.28 1.19 -3.81
CA ALA A 136 5.37 0.80 -2.91
C ALA A 136 5.26 -0.65 -2.38
N ILE A 137 4.25 -1.42 -2.79
CA ILE A 137 4.01 -2.79 -2.34
C ILE A 137 4.30 -3.76 -3.47
N PHE A 138 5.29 -4.66 -3.28
CA PHE A 138 5.70 -5.66 -4.25
C PHE A 138 5.38 -7.07 -3.77
N PRO A 139 4.42 -7.77 -4.39
CA PRO A 139 4.05 -9.14 -4.05
C PRO A 139 4.93 -10.13 -4.85
N VAL A 140 6.14 -10.40 -4.42
CA VAL A 140 7.03 -11.39 -5.09
C VAL A 140 6.46 -12.79 -4.91
N MET A 141 6.05 -13.41 -6.03
CA MET A 141 5.30 -14.67 -6.03
C MET A 141 6.20 -15.87 -5.73
N VAL A 142 5.82 -16.64 -4.71
CA VAL A 142 6.51 -17.90 -4.32
C VAL A 142 5.65 -19.11 -4.66
N ARG A 143 4.32 -18.97 -4.59
CA ARG A 143 3.32 -19.98 -4.98
C ARG A 143 3.37 -21.30 -4.19
N ASN A 144 4.02 -21.29 -3.03
CA ASN A 144 4.10 -22.43 -2.12
C ASN A 144 4.20 -21.92 -0.67
N GLU A 145 3.33 -22.42 0.21
CA GLU A 145 3.22 -21.93 1.58
C GLU A 145 4.47 -22.22 2.43
N HIS A 146 5.04 -23.43 2.31
CA HIS A 146 6.26 -23.77 3.04
C HIS A 146 7.43 -22.89 2.58
N ASN A 147 7.61 -22.76 1.28
CA ASN A 147 8.72 -22.00 0.70
C ASN A 147 8.62 -20.51 1.03
N VAL A 148 7.42 -19.92 1.10
CA VAL A 148 7.28 -18.50 1.44
C VAL A 148 7.69 -18.21 2.88
N LYS A 149 7.38 -19.12 3.82
CA LYS A 149 7.80 -19.00 5.22
C LYS A 149 9.31 -19.13 5.36
N GLU A 150 9.92 -20.13 4.70
CA GLU A 150 11.37 -20.34 4.70
C GLU A 150 12.12 -19.18 4.01
N ALA A 151 11.62 -18.68 2.89
CA ALA A 151 12.20 -17.52 2.22
C ALA A 151 12.17 -16.26 3.12
N ALA A 152 11.05 -16.00 3.79
CA ALA A 152 10.95 -14.91 4.75
C ALA A 152 11.91 -15.07 5.94
N ARG A 153 12.07 -16.30 6.46
CA ARG A 153 13.03 -16.61 7.54
C ARG A 153 14.48 -16.30 7.10
N ILE A 154 14.87 -16.74 5.90
CA ILE A 154 16.22 -16.46 5.37
C ILE A 154 16.45 -14.96 5.24
N LEU A 155 15.49 -14.20 4.71
CA LEU A 155 15.58 -12.75 4.60
C LEU A 155 15.72 -12.11 5.98
N PHE A 156 14.92 -12.54 6.95
CA PHE A 156 14.96 -12.04 8.32
C PHE A 156 16.31 -12.29 9.00
N GLU A 157 16.89 -13.48 8.85
CA GLU A 157 18.22 -13.82 9.39
C GLU A 157 19.34 -12.96 8.77
N GLN A 158 19.10 -12.42 7.58
CA GLN A 158 20.00 -11.47 6.91
C GLN A 158 19.67 -9.99 7.21
N GLY A 159 18.73 -9.74 8.13
CA GLY A 159 18.34 -8.41 8.55
C GLY A 159 17.30 -7.73 7.64
N ILE A 160 16.59 -8.48 6.79
CA ILE A 160 15.53 -7.96 5.92
C ILE A 160 14.19 -8.49 6.39
N TYR A 161 13.36 -7.58 6.89
CA TYR A 161 11.99 -7.91 7.28
C TYR A 161 11.06 -7.87 6.08
N VAL A 162 10.35 -8.96 5.84
CA VAL A 162 9.33 -9.09 4.78
C VAL A 162 8.14 -9.91 5.29
N ASN A 163 6.94 -9.58 4.83
CA ASN A 163 5.75 -10.31 5.22
C ASN A 163 5.52 -11.53 4.31
N PRO A 164 5.60 -12.77 4.85
CA PRO A 164 5.10 -13.94 4.14
C PRO A 164 3.57 -13.93 4.15
N ILE A 165 2.96 -13.88 2.97
CA ILE A 165 1.51 -13.93 2.80
C ILE A 165 1.13 -15.29 2.24
N SER A 166 0.34 -16.08 3.00
CA SER A 166 -0.13 -17.41 2.64
C SER A 166 -1.59 -17.61 3.06
N TYR A 167 -2.10 -18.80 2.87
CA TYR A 167 -3.43 -19.18 3.37
C TYR A 167 -3.57 -18.88 4.89
N PRO A 168 -4.71 -18.35 5.37
CA PRO A 168 -5.96 -18.08 4.65
C PRO A 168 -6.04 -16.69 3.98
N ALA A 169 -5.02 -15.83 4.10
CA ALA A 169 -5.05 -14.47 3.54
C ALA A 169 -5.08 -14.46 2.00
N VAL A 170 -4.47 -15.46 1.39
CA VAL A 170 -4.51 -15.71 -0.06
C VAL A 170 -4.64 -17.22 -0.30
N PRO A 171 -5.16 -17.66 -1.46
CA PRO A 171 -5.09 -19.07 -1.87
C PRO A 171 -3.63 -19.56 -1.87
N GLU A 172 -3.39 -20.82 -1.52
CA GLU A 172 -2.03 -21.39 -1.38
C GLU A 172 -1.14 -21.14 -2.60
N LYS A 173 -1.69 -21.34 -3.82
CA LYS A 173 -1.00 -21.09 -5.10
C LYS A 173 -0.65 -19.61 -5.36
N LEU A 174 -1.12 -18.71 -4.53
CA LEU A 174 -0.85 -17.28 -4.58
C LEU A 174 -0.02 -16.81 -3.39
N SER A 175 0.62 -17.74 -2.65
CA SER A 175 1.56 -17.41 -1.57
C SER A 175 2.71 -16.56 -2.10
N ARG A 176 3.06 -15.50 -1.38
CA ARG A 176 4.00 -14.47 -1.82
C ARG A 176 4.76 -13.83 -0.66
N LEU A 177 5.92 -13.27 -0.96
CA LEU A 177 6.60 -12.32 -0.09
C LEU A 177 6.07 -10.92 -0.41
N ARG A 178 5.56 -10.21 0.60
CA ARG A 178 5.10 -8.83 0.44
C ARG A 178 6.17 -7.87 0.91
N PHE A 179 6.91 -7.29 -0.03
CA PHE A 179 7.82 -6.20 0.23
C PHE A 179 7.03 -4.88 0.32
N SER A 180 7.43 -4.03 1.26
CA SER A 180 6.87 -2.69 1.43
C SER A 180 8.03 -1.70 1.43
N LEU A 181 8.12 -0.89 0.39
CA LEU A 181 9.19 0.10 0.26
C LEU A 181 8.85 1.39 1.00
N THR A 182 9.89 2.06 1.45
CA THR A 182 9.83 3.40 2.04
C THR A 182 10.87 4.32 1.39
N ALA A 183 10.71 5.62 1.59
CA ALA A 183 11.69 6.61 1.16
C ALA A 183 13.03 6.49 1.93
N MET A 184 13.05 5.78 3.06
CA MET A 184 14.25 5.62 3.89
C MET A 184 15.15 4.47 3.46
N HIS A 185 14.69 3.59 2.57
CA HIS A 185 15.55 2.53 2.06
C HIS A 185 16.66 3.09 1.18
N THR A 186 17.88 2.64 1.42
CA THR A 186 19.04 2.98 0.60
C THR A 186 19.20 1.99 -0.56
N LYS A 187 19.94 2.39 -1.59
CA LYS A 187 20.26 1.49 -2.72
C LYS A 187 21.04 0.26 -2.27
N GLU A 188 21.96 0.43 -1.33
CA GLU A 188 22.76 -0.64 -0.76
C GLU A 188 21.90 -1.72 -0.06
N GLU A 189 20.83 -1.28 0.64
CA GLU A 189 19.88 -2.20 1.27
C GLU A 189 19.04 -2.95 0.22
N LEU A 190 18.64 -2.25 -0.85
CA LEU A 190 17.92 -2.86 -1.97
C LEU A 190 18.82 -3.85 -2.73
N ASP A 191 20.08 -3.52 -2.99
CA ASP A 191 21.06 -4.40 -3.64
C ASP A 191 21.34 -5.65 -2.80
N LYS A 192 21.48 -5.49 -1.48
CA LYS A 192 21.57 -6.63 -0.55
C LYS A 192 20.34 -7.52 -0.67
N THR A 193 19.15 -6.93 -0.77
CA THR A 193 17.91 -7.68 -0.93
C THR A 193 17.91 -8.49 -2.23
N PHE A 194 18.35 -7.92 -3.35
CA PHE A 194 18.44 -8.61 -4.63
C PHE A 194 19.41 -9.79 -4.57
N SER A 195 20.57 -9.61 -3.94
CA SER A 195 21.57 -10.68 -3.79
C SER A 195 21.01 -11.88 -3.02
N ILE A 196 20.22 -11.62 -1.97
CA ILE A 196 19.57 -12.69 -1.19
C ILE A 196 18.43 -13.33 -1.98
N LEU A 197 17.62 -12.53 -2.67
CA LEU A 197 16.51 -13.03 -3.51
C LEU A 197 17.03 -13.92 -4.65
N GLU A 198 18.19 -13.63 -5.23
CA GLU A 198 18.79 -14.49 -6.23
C GLU A 198 19.11 -15.91 -5.70
N ASN A 199 19.65 -15.99 -4.48
CA ASN A 199 19.91 -17.25 -3.81
C ASN A 199 18.62 -18.00 -3.48
N ILE A 200 17.61 -17.29 -2.96
CA ILE A 200 16.29 -17.85 -2.66
C ILE A 200 15.63 -18.36 -3.93
N ARG A 201 15.68 -17.60 -5.03
CA ARG A 201 15.15 -17.98 -6.33
C ARG A 201 15.73 -19.32 -6.82
N LYS A 202 17.04 -19.47 -6.76
CA LYS A 202 17.72 -20.71 -7.17
C LYS A 202 17.29 -21.90 -6.30
N LYS A 203 17.17 -21.69 -4.98
CA LYS A 203 16.85 -22.75 -4.02
C LYS A 203 15.40 -23.20 -4.08
N TYR A 204 14.45 -22.26 -4.19
CA TYR A 204 13.02 -22.54 -4.07
C TYR A 204 12.25 -22.45 -5.39
N LYS A 205 12.94 -22.22 -6.52
CA LYS A 205 12.33 -22.08 -7.85
C LYS A 205 11.18 -21.08 -7.83
N LEU A 206 11.46 -19.84 -7.37
CA LEU A 206 10.43 -18.78 -7.31
C LEU A 206 9.80 -18.58 -8.69
N ALA A 207 8.53 -18.14 -8.69
CA ALA A 207 7.81 -17.87 -9.91
C ALA A 207 8.52 -16.79 -10.75
N GLN A 208 8.61 -17.04 -12.04
CA GLN A 208 9.23 -16.16 -13.03
C GLN A 208 8.16 -15.43 -13.84
N ILE A 209 8.53 -14.24 -14.35
CA ILE A 209 7.71 -13.46 -15.29
C ILE A 209 7.55 -14.21 -16.60
#